data_a71fb7a532f6f425ff1415f577c469c6
#
_entry.id   a71fb7a532f6f425ff1415f577c469c6
#
_cell.length_a   1.000
_cell.length_b   1.000
_cell.length_c   1.000
_cell.angle_alpha   90.00
_cell.angle_beta   90.00
_cell.angle_gamma   90.00
#
_symmetry.space_group_name_H-M   'P 1'
#
loop_
_entity.id
_entity.type
_entity.pdbx_description
1 polymer ?
#
loop_
_entity_poly.entity_id
_entity_poly.type
_entity_poly.pdbx_seq_one_letter_code
_entity_poly.pdbx_strand_id
1 'polypeptide(L)' 'PIEYEILKLLIKRPGRVFSRDAIIDYCWPDNPNMDSNRTVDTHIKTIRKKIGDIDPQTDPKSILKTSSKEGFYLDI' A
#
# COMPACT_ATOMS: atom_id res chain seq x y z
N PRO A 1 2.07 -12.13 5.80
CA PRO A 1 1.57 -11.84 4.45
C PRO A 1 2.04 -10.47 3.95
N ILE A 2 2.07 -10.33 2.64
CA ILE A 2 2.59 -9.12 1.99
C ILE A 2 1.77 -7.88 2.35
N GLU A 3 0.46 -7.99 2.46
CA GLU A 3 -0.37 -6.86 2.84
C GLU A 3 0.04 -6.28 4.20
N TYR A 4 0.37 -7.15 5.13
CA TYR A 4 0.85 -6.73 6.44
C TYR A 4 2.18 -5.96 6.31
N GLU A 5 3.11 -6.45 5.49
CA GLU A 5 4.39 -5.79 5.28
C GLU A 5 4.22 -4.41 4.63
N ILE A 6 3.32 -4.28 3.68
CA ILE A 6 3.02 -2.99 3.06
C ILE A 6 2.48 -2.01 4.09
N LEU A 7 1.49 -2.41 4.87
CA LEU A 7 0.92 -1.55 5.91
C LEU A 7 1.97 -1.15 6.95
N LYS A 8 2.82 -2.09 7.32
CA LYS A 8 3.88 -1.85 8.28
C LYS A 8 4.86 -0.78 7.78
N LEU A 9 5.18 -0.80 6.49
CA LEU A 9 6.01 0.23 5.88
C LEU A 9 5.33 1.58 5.91
N LEU A 10 4.08 1.66 5.45
CA LEU A 10 3.35 2.92 5.33
C LEU A 10 3.09 3.55 6.69
N ILE A 11 2.84 2.74 7.72
CA ILE A 11 2.51 3.26 9.04
C ILE A 11 3.73 3.82 9.78
N LYS A 12 4.93 3.47 9.33
CA LYS A 12 6.16 4.06 9.92
C LYS A 12 6.21 5.57 9.72
N ARG A 13 5.64 6.06 8.63
CA ARG A 13 5.64 7.47 8.28
C ARG A 13 4.27 7.85 7.73
N PRO A 14 3.25 8.00 8.57
CA PRO A 14 1.93 8.40 8.09
C PRO A 14 2.01 9.72 7.33
N GLY A 15 1.30 9.79 6.20
CA GLY A 15 1.31 10.96 5.35
C GLY A 15 2.43 11.00 4.33
N ARG A 16 3.47 10.20 4.50
CA ARG A 16 4.55 10.14 3.53
C ARG A 16 4.16 9.24 2.37
N VAL A 17 4.39 9.71 1.14
CA VAL A 17 4.14 8.94 -0.06
C VAL A 17 5.28 7.95 -0.31
N PHE A 18 4.93 6.69 -0.47
CA PHE A 18 5.89 5.65 -0.84
C PHE A 18 5.60 5.23 -2.27
N SER A 19 6.63 5.30 -3.13
CA SER A 19 6.49 4.87 -4.52
C SER A 19 6.29 3.36 -4.58
N ARG A 20 5.77 2.89 -5.72
CA ARG A 20 5.64 1.45 -5.94
C ARG A 20 6.98 0.75 -5.85
N ASP A 21 8.04 1.36 -6.40
CA ASP A 21 9.39 0.79 -6.32
C ASP A 21 9.89 0.71 -4.89
N ALA A 22 9.63 1.74 -4.07
CA ALA A 22 10.02 1.71 -2.66
C ALA A 22 9.30 0.59 -1.91
N ILE A 23 8.02 0.38 -2.20
CA ILE A 23 7.24 -0.70 -1.59
C ILE A 23 7.81 -2.07 -2.01
N ILE A 24 8.15 -2.24 -3.29
CA ILE A 24 8.75 -3.47 -3.78
C ILE A 24 10.09 -3.74 -3.09
N ASP A 25 10.93 -2.72 -3.01
CA ASP A 25 12.25 -2.87 -2.38
C ASP A 25 12.14 -3.30 -0.91
N TYR A 26 11.15 -2.79 -0.22
CA TYR A 26 10.93 -3.14 1.19
C TYR A 26 10.38 -4.55 1.34
N CYS A 27 9.38 -4.91 0.53
CA CYS A 27 8.64 -6.17 0.68
C CYS A 27 9.31 -7.35 0.00
N TRP A 28 10.02 -7.10 -1.09
CA TRP A 28 10.69 -8.16 -1.87
C TRP A 28 12.12 -7.76 -2.21
N PRO A 29 12.99 -7.63 -1.21
CA PRO A 29 14.35 -7.13 -1.45
C PRO A 29 15.18 -8.04 -2.37
N ASP A 30 14.83 -9.32 -2.46
CA ASP A 30 15.55 -10.30 -3.27
C ASP A 30 14.98 -10.45 -4.68
N ASN A 31 14.02 -9.62 -5.07
CA ASN A 31 13.36 -9.74 -6.37
C ASN A 31 13.22 -8.37 -7.04
N PRO A 32 14.35 -7.75 -7.47
CA PRO A 32 14.33 -6.38 -7.97
C PRO A 32 13.67 -6.21 -9.35
N ASN A 33 13.41 -7.30 -10.07
CA ASN A 33 12.81 -7.24 -11.41
C ASN A 33 11.30 -7.45 -11.41
N MET A 34 10.69 -7.45 -10.23
CA MET A 34 9.24 -7.61 -10.12
C MET A 34 8.51 -6.42 -10.76
N ASP A 35 7.40 -6.71 -11.42
CA ASP A 35 6.54 -5.65 -11.96
C ASP A 35 5.89 -4.89 -10.81
N SER A 36 6.46 -3.76 -10.44
CA SER A 36 6.03 -2.98 -9.29
C SER A 36 4.62 -2.42 -9.46
N ASN A 37 4.26 -1.98 -10.67
CA ASN A 37 2.95 -1.35 -10.91
C ASN A 37 1.82 -2.34 -10.64
N ARG A 38 1.88 -3.48 -11.29
CA ARG A 38 0.81 -4.47 -11.20
C ARG A 38 0.77 -5.14 -9.84
N THR A 39 1.92 -5.53 -9.32
CA THR A 39 2.01 -6.28 -8.08
C THR A 39 1.54 -5.44 -6.90
N VAL A 40 2.02 -4.21 -6.79
CA VAL A 40 1.65 -3.32 -5.69
C VAL A 40 0.17 -2.97 -5.77
N ASP A 41 -0.33 -2.60 -6.96
CA ASP A 41 -1.73 -2.20 -7.11
C ASP A 41 -2.68 -3.33 -6.71
N THR A 42 -2.33 -4.58 -7.03
CA THR A 42 -3.14 -5.73 -6.63
C THR A 42 -3.20 -5.85 -5.11
N HIS A 43 -2.09 -5.71 -4.42
CA HIS A 43 -2.06 -5.80 -2.96
C HIS A 43 -2.76 -4.60 -2.30
N ILE A 44 -2.62 -3.41 -2.85
CA ILE A 44 -3.33 -2.23 -2.34
C ILE A 44 -4.83 -2.43 -2.43
N LYS A 45 -5.31 -2.96 -3.54
CA LYS A 45 -6.73 -3.27 -3.72
C LYS A 45 -7.23 -4.26 -2.67
N THR A 46 -6.44 -5.30 -2.39
CA THR A 46 -6.77 -6.29 -1.36
C THR A 46 -6.80 -5.67 0.03
N ILE A 47 -5.83 -4.81 0.35
CA ILE A 47 -5.80 -4.14 1.64
C ILE A 47 -7.04 -3.27 1.82
N ARG A 48 -7.42 -2.50 0.81
CA ARG A 48 -8.61 -1.67 0.85
C ARG A 48 -9.87 -2.49 1.06
N LYS A 49 -9.96 -3.63 0.41
CA LYS A 49 -11.10 -4.54 0.61
C LYS A 49 -11.18 -5.01 2.06
N LYS A 50 -10.05 -5.39 2.64
CA LYS A 50 -10.00 -5.84 4.04
C LYS A 50 -10.41 -4.72 5.01
N ILE A 51 -9.98 -3.50 4.76
CA ILE A 51 -10.38 -2.35 5.57
C ILE A 51 -11.90 -2.17 5.52
N GLY A 52 -12.48 -2.25 4.33
CA GLY A 52 -13.93 -2.14 4.16
C GLY A 52 -14.72 -3.27 4.82
N ASP A 53 -14.14 -4.48 4.84
CA ASP A 53 -14.76 -5.63 5.51
C ASP A 53 -14.75 -5.46 7.04
N ILE A 54 -13.70 -4.85 7.58
CA ILE A 54 -13.59 -4.61 9.04
C ILE A 54 -14.51 -3.49 9.46
N ASP A 55 -14.57 -2.42 8.68
CA ASP A 55 -15.41 -1.25 8.98
C ASP A 55 -16.15 -0.80 7.71
N PRO A 56 -17.35 -1.34 7.45
CA PRO A 56 -18.09 -1.01 6.23
C PRO A 56 -18.47 0.47 6.10
N GLN A 57 -18.43 1.23 7.19
CA GLN A 57 -18.76 2.65 7.16
C GLN A 57 -17.58 3.52 6.78
N THR A 58 -16.37 2.99 6.81
CA THR A 58 -15.17 3.72 6.46
C THR A 58 -14.83 3.48 4.99
N ASP A 59 -14.63 4.56 4.23
CA ASP A 59 -14.15 4.45 2.86
C ASP A 59 -12.66 4.08 2.90
N PRO A 60 -12.27 2.88 2.43
CA PRO A 60 -10.87 2.48 2.47
C PRO A 60 -9.94 3.44 1.76
N LYS A 61 -10.42 4.12 0.71
CA LYS A 61 -9.61 5.08 -0.04
C LYS A 61 -9.37 6.38 0.73
N SER A 62 -10.12 6.62 1.80
CA SER A 62 -9.87 7.78 2.66
C SER A 62 -8.72 7.54 3.64
N ILE A 63 -8.38 6.29 3.88
CA ILE A 63 -7.31 5.90 4.80
C ILE A 63 -6.04 5.54 4.02
N LEU A 64 -6.16 4.66 3.04
CA LEU A 64 -5.05 4.26 2.18
C LEU A 64 -5.21 5.00 0.86
N LYS A 65 -4.52 6.12 0.74
CA LYS A 65 -4.69 7.04 -0.39
C LYS A 65 -3.67 6.80 -1.49
N THR A 66 -4.08 7.11 -2.71
CA THR A 66 -3.19 7.14 -3.87
C THR A 66 -2.76 8.57 -4.12
N SER A 67 -1.45 8.78 -4.28
CA SER A 67 -0.91 10.09 -4.64
C SER A 67 -0.58 10.08 -6.13
N SER A 68 -1.43 10.72 -6.93
CA SER A 68 -1.26 11.03 -8.36
C SER A 68 -0.05 10.40 -9.05
N LYS A 69 -0.06 9.10 -9.34
CA LYS A 69 1.01 8.40 -10.04
C LYS A 69 2.32 8.24 -9.25
N GLU A 70 2.45 8.85 -8.07
CA GLU A 70 3.69 8.78 -7.31
C GLU A 70 3.74 7.58 -6.38
N GLY A 71 2.58 7.17 -5.84
CA GLY A 71 2.55 6.04 -4.94
C GLY A 71 1.37 6.09 -3.99
N PHE A 72 1.59 5.60 -2.76
CA PHE A 72 0.54 5.43 -1.77
C PHE A 72 0.98 5.95 -0.42
N TYR A 73 0.00 6.35 0.41
CA TYR A 73 0.28 6.79 1.77
C TYR A 73 -0.93 6.53 2.67
N LEU A 74 -0.67 6.46 3.97
CA LEU A 74 -1.72 6.37 4.96
C LEU A 74 -2.05 7.76 5.49
N ASP A 75 -3.33 8.11 5.43
CA ASP A 75 -3.86 9.36 5.96
C ASP A 75 -4.55 9.08 7.29
N ILE A 76 -3.75 9.07 8.35
CA ILE A 76 -4.23 8.77 9.69
C ILE A 76 -3.69 9.75 10.71
#